data_41991bd3260059032a620551f3097903
#
_entry.id   41991bd3260059032a620551f3097903
#
_cell.length_a   1.000
_cell.length_b   1.000
_cell.length_c   1.000
_cell.angle_alpha   90.00
_cell.angle_beta   90.00
_cell.angle_gamma   90.00
#
_symmetry.space_group_name_H-M   'P 1'
#
loop_
_entity.id
_entity.type
_entity.pdbx_description
1 polymer ?
#
loop_
_entity_poly.entity_id
_entity_poly.type
_entity_poly.pdbx_seq_one_letter_code
_entity_poly.pdbx_strand_id
1 'polypeptide(L)'
;MEPPTQSRLRPLSPGEPVPWFKAKAIGGSDNYVFDTAAGRYILMLFLGRATNPGSAEALTCALRHRALFDDVRACFFGVTSDPEDASAGRVAQQLPGIRFFLDPGGLADLFGAGEAAGEHWLLVDPMLRSVGAFPLEAGETAVAALVKAVAHMPLPDWAPVLMAPNILEPSLCERLIEHHRQTGGEPSGFMREVDGKTVLVTDDHHKMRRDREIADETVCALLRARIVARLVPMVKRAFQFEASRMERYIVGAYPAGAGHFRPHRDNTTRGTAHRRFAVTINLNAGDYEGGDLRFPEYGARTYRAPTGGAVVFSCSMLHEATPVTRGTRYAFLPFLYDEAAARQREENNPHLGDGVGAYKAG
;
A
#
# COMPACT_ATOMS: atom_id res chain seq x y z
N MET A 1 -12.97 -8.09 -4.18
CA MET A 1 -14.22 -7.53 -3.59
C MET A 1 -14.30 -6.11 -4.11
N GLU A 2 -15.26 -5.82 -4.97
CA GLU A 2 -15.49 -4.46 -5.41
C GLU A 2 -15.90 -3.61 -4.19
N PRO A 3 -15.44 -2.35 -4.10
CA PRO A 3 -15.89 -1.46 -3.05
C PRO A 3 -17.43 -1.34 -3.11
N PRO A 4 -18.09 -1.17 -1.98
CA PRO A 4 -19.53 -1.02 -1.97
C PRO A 4 -19.95 0.18 -2.83
N THR A 5 -20.65 -0.07 -3.92
CA THR A 5 -21.19 0.93 -4.85
C THR A 5 -22.49 1.57 -4.33
N GLN A 6 -22.86 1.32 -3.07
CA GLN A 6 -24.10 1.86 -2.50
C GLN A 6 -23.83 3.18 -1.76
N SER A 7 -24.56 4.21 -2.17
CA SER A 7 -24.71 5.47 -1.45
C SER A 7 -25.14 5.21 -0.01
N ARG A 8 -24.45 5.84 0.95
CA ARG A 8 -24.76 5.73 2.37
C ARG A 8 -25.65 6.90 2.80
N LEU A 9 -26.66 6.60 3.59
CA LEU A 9 -27.59 7.60 4.12
C LEU A 9 -27.11 8.24 5.44
N ARG A 10 -25.98 7.79 5.99
CA ARG A 10 -25.40 8.29 7.23
C ARG A 10 -23.86 8.21 7.21
N PRO A 11 -23.17 9.05 7.97
CA PRO A 11 -21.73 8.92 8.17
C PRO A 11 -21.32 7.54 8.72
N LEU A 12 -20.05 7.18 8.50
CA LEU A 12 -19.46 5.96 9.01
C LEU A 12 -19.43 5.94 10.55
N SER A 13 -19.90 4.84 11.13
CA SER A 13 -19.82 4.64 12.58
C SER A 13 -18.40 4.29 13.03
N PRO A 14 -18.03 4.56 14.29
CA PRO A 14 -16.74 4.15 14.83
C PRO A 14 -16.48 2.65 14.65
N GLY A 15 -15.28 2.30 14.16
CA GLY A 15 -14.84 0.94 13.87
C GLY A 15 -15.19 0.43 12.46
N GLU A 16 -16.09 1.10 11.72
CA GLU A 16 -16.37 0.73 10.33
C GLU A 16 -15.15 1.00 9.43
N PRO A 17 -14.74 0.06 8.55
CA PRO A 17 -13.70 0.33 7.57
C PRO A 17 -14.17 1.38 6.56
N VAL A 18 -13.30 2.32 6.22
CA VAL A 18 -13.61 3.32 5.21
C VAL A 18 -13.49 2.74 3.80
N PRO A 19 -14.29 3.21 2.83
CA PRO A 19 -14.17 2.82 1.43
C PRO A 19 -12.79 3.20 0.89
N TRP A 20 -12.17 2.30 0.12
CA TRP A 20 -10.98 2.60 -0.67
C TRP A 20 -11.41 3.18 -2.01
N PHE A 21 -10.75 4.24 -2.41
CA PHE A 21 -11.07 4.93 -3.66
C PHE A 21 -9.82 5.44 -4.37
N LYS A 22 -10.01 5.78 -5.63
CA LYS A 22 -9.05 6.54 -6.42
C LYS A 22 -9.74 7.84 -6.86
N ALA A 23 -9.05 8.96 -6.70
CA ALA A 23 -9.60 10.26 -7.06
C ALA A 23 -8.51 11.19 -7.55
N LYS A 24 -8.92 12.23 -8.31
CA LYS A 24 -8.03 13.32 -8.70
C LYS A 24 -7.71 14.18 -7.48
N ALA A 25 -6.43 14.26 -7.12
CA ALA A 25 -5.94 15.20 -6.14
C ALA A 25 -5.72 16.57 -6.80
N ILE A 26 -6.33 17.62 -6.24
CA ILE A 26 -6.21 19.00 -6.74
C ILE A 26 -4.76 19.47 -6.60
N GLY A 27 -4.14 19.83 -7.71
CA GLY A 27 -2.73 20.23 -7.76
C GLY A 27 -1.73 19.06 -7.56
N GLY A 28 -2.20 17.82 -7.66
CA GLY A 28 -1.39 16.61 -7.47
C GLY A 28 -1.66 15.53 -8.50
N SER A 29 -1.67 14.27 -8.08
CA SER A 29 -1.91 13.11 -8.95
C SER A 29 -3.34 13.09 -9.47
N ASP A 30 -3.51 12.85 -10.77
CA ASP A 30 -4.85 12.62 -11.37
C ASP A 30 -5.48 11.31 -10.91
N ASN A 31 -4.71 10.41 -10.32
CA ASN A 31 -5.16 9.11 -9.83
C ASN A 31 -4.53 8.80 -8.47
N TYR A 32 -4.87 9.58 -7.45
CA TYR A 32 -4.42 9.35 -6.08
C TYR A 32 -5.12 8.12 -5.50
N VAL A 33 -4.33 7.19 -4.99
CA VAL A 33 -4.80 5.94 -4.39
C VAL A 33 -4.92 6.13 -2.88
N PHE A 34 -6.14 6.29 -2.37
CA PHE A 34 -6.39 6.70 -0.98
C PHE A 34 -5.86 5.71 0.06
N ASP A 35 -5.96 4.41 -0.20
CA ASP A 35 -5.51 3.37 0.74
C ASP A 35 -4.00 3.37 1.02
N THR A 36 -3.21 4.07 0.20
CA THR A 36 -1.78 4.31 0.48
C THR A 36 -1.54 5.34 1.60
N ALA A 37 -2.59 6.05 2.02
CA ALA A 37 -2.53 6.95 3.17
C ALA A 37 -2.64 6.25 4.52
N ALA A 38 -2.90 4.95 4.55
CA ALA A 38 -2.91 4.14 5.78
C ALA A 38 -1.58 4.24 6.55
N GLY A 39 -1.60 3.89 7.83
CA GLY A 39 -0.44 4.01 8.71
C GLY A 39 -0.31 5.35 9.43
N ARG A 40 -1.25 6.27 9.20
CA ARG A 40 -1.37 7.56 9.89
C ARG A 40 -2.83 7.88 10.15
N TYR A 41 -3.10 8.79 11.07
CA TYR A 41 -4.45 9.32 11.24
C TYR A 41 -4.81 10.24 10.08
N ILE A 42 -6.08 10.19 9.66
CA ILE A 42 -6.58 11.01 8.57
C ILE A 42 -7.77 11.81 9.08
N LEU A 43 -7.70 13.14 9.00
CA LEU A 43 -8.85 13.98 9.20
C LEU A 43 -9.42 14.35 7.83
N MET A 44 -10.62 13.87 7.52
CA MET A 44 -11.31 14.20 6.28
C MET A 44 -12.37 15.28 6.54
N LEU A 45 -12.53 16.19 5.59
CA LEU A 45 -13.59 17.17 5.55
C LEU A 45 -14.36 17.05 4.23
N PHE A 46 -15.60 16.59 4.28
CA PHE A 46 -16.53 16.66 3.18
C PHE A 46 -17.21 18.02 3.22
N LEU A 47 -16.75 18.93 2.36
CA LEU A 47 -17.11 20.36 2.47
C LEU A 47 -18.18 20.78 1.44
N GLY A 48 -18.59 19.90 0.54
CA GLY A 48 -19.48 20.29 -0.55
C GLY A 48 -18.83 21.39 -1.39
N ARG A 49 -19.23 22.64 -1.22
CA ARG A 49 -18.66 23.82 -1.88
C ARG A 49 -17.94 24.70 -0.88
N ALA A 50 -16.70 25.10 -1.15
CA ALA A 50 -15.95 26.00 -0.27
C ALA A 50 -16.55 27.40 -0.15
N THR A 51 -17.47 27.77 -1.06
CA THR A 51 -18.21 29.04 -1.01
C THR A 51 -19.32 29.06 0.03
N ASN A 52 -19.78 27.89 0.51
CA ASN A 52 -20.80 27.84 1.57
C ASN A 52 -20.18 28.35 2.88
N PRO A 53 -20.87 29.24 3.63
CA PRO A 53 -20.29 29.84 4.84
C PRO A 53 -19.78 28.83 5.86
N GLY A 54 -20.55 27.77 6.15
CA GLY A 54 -20.12 26.70 7.07
C GLY A 54 -18.89 25.94 6.59
N SER A 55 -18.81 25.67 5.28
CA SER A 55 -17.67 24.99 4.66
C SER A 55 -16.40 25.86 4.67
N ALA A 56 -16.54 27.16 4.43
CA ALA A 56 -15.44 28.11 4.49
C ALA A 56 -14.88 28.23 5.93
N GLU A 57 -15.76 28.23 6.94
CA GLU A 57 -15.36 28.24 8.36
C GLU A 57 -14.66 26.94 8.75
N ALA A 58 -15.21 25.78 8.36
CA ALA A 58 -14.60 24.48 8.58
C ALA A 58 -13.21 24.37 7.93
N LEU A 59 -13.06 24.84 6.69
CA LEU A 59 -11.77 24.88 6.01
C LEU A 59 -10.77 25.79 6.73
N THR A 60 -11.20 26.96 7.19
CA THR A 60 -10.39 27.89 7.98
C THR A 60 -9.92 27.21 9.28
N CYS A 61 -10.80 26.46 9.95
CA CYS A 61 -10.44 25.66 11.12
C CYS A 61 -9.33 24.65 10.80
N ALA A 62 -9.47 23.84 9.73
CA ALA A 62 -8.42 22.89 9.33
C ALA A 62 -7.07 23.57 9.07
N LEU A 63 -7.07 24.68 8.33
CA LEU A 63 -5.85 25.39 7.95
C LEU A 63 -5.18 26.09 9.14
N ARG A 64 -5.93 26.55 10.14
CA ARG A 64 -5.40 27.06 11.41
C ARG A 64 -4.54 26.03 12.13
N HIS A 65 -4.93 24.78 12.04
CA HIS A 65 -4.23 23.64 12.65
C HIS A 65 -3.23 22.95 11.71
N ARG A 66 -2.75 23.65 10.67
CA ARG A 66 -1.82 23.14 9.62
C ARG A 66 -0.65 22.33 10.18
N ALA A 67 -0.09 22.73 11.32
CA ALA A 67 1.10 22.11 11.92
C ALA A 67 0.86 20.65 12.39
N LEU A 68 -0.38 20.20 12.51
CA LEU A 68 -0.70 18.82 12.87
C LEU A 68 -0.50 17.85 11.70
N PHE A 69 -0.52 18.34 10.47
CA PHE A 69 -0.55 17.51 9.26
C PHE A 69 0.85 17.40 8.65
N ASP A 70 1.57 16.33 9.04
CA ASP A 70 2.98 16.10 8.71
C ASP A 70 3.22 14.93 7.74
N ASP A 71 2.16 14.24 7.27
CA ASP A 71 2.19 13.00 6.48
C ASP A 71 2.87 11.80 7.19
N VAL A 72 3.26 11.96 8.45
CA VAL A 72 3.87 10.91 9.26
C VAL A 72 2.88 10.38 10.30
N ARG A 73 2.37 11.26 11.15
CA ARG A 73 1.41 10.94 12.21
C ARG A 73 -0.02 11.23 11.79
N ALA A 74 -0.21 12.31 11.05
CA ALA A 74 -1.53 12.71 10.57
C ALA A 74 -1.47 13.43 9.21
N CYS A 75 -2.58 13.34 8.47
CA CYS A 75 -2.82 14.15 7.27
C CYS A 75 -4.27 14.62 7.22
N PHE A 76 -4.51 15.61 6.38
CA PHE A 76 -5.83 16.17 6.11
C PHE A 76 -6.21 15.96 4.66
N PHE A 77 -7.45 15.55 4.43
CA PHE A 77 -8.05 15.45 3.11
C PHE A 77 -9.37 16.22 3.07
N GLY A 78 -9.42 17.28 2.24
CA GLY A 78 -10.67 17.96 1.90
C GLY A 78 -11.30 17.34 0.65
N VAL A 79 -12.61 17.20 0.62
CA VAL A 79 -13.38 16.72 -0.53
C VAL A 79 -14.36 17.82 -0.94
N THR A 80 -14.19 18.38 -2.14
CA THR A 80 -15.09 19.39 -2.71
C THR A 80 -15.83 18.82 -3.93
N SER A 81 -17.10 19.19 -4.08
CA SER A 81 -17.90 18.87 -5.27
C SER A 81 -17.84 19.96 -6.35
N ASP A 82 -17.24 21.12 -6.05
CA ASP A 82 -17.20 22.25 -6.95
C ASP A 82 -15.82 22.37 -7.64
N PRO A 83 -15.75 22.14 -8.98
CA PRO A 83 -14.48 22.28 -9.71
C PRO A 83 -13.94 23.73 -9.70
N GLU A 84 -14.78 24.75 -9.46
CA GLU A 84 -14.35 26.14 -9.36
C GLU A 84 -13.55 26.41 -8.07
N ASP A 85 -13.68 25.58 -7.04
CA ASP A 85 -12.93 25.75 -5.79
C ASP A 85 -11.42 25.68 -6.02
N ALA A 86 -10.99 24.81 -6.94
CA ALA A 86 -9.60 24.68 -7.32
C ALA A 86 -9.13 25.87 -8.20
N SER A 87 -9.90 26.21 -9.23
CA SER A 87 -9.51 27.27 -10.19
C SER A 87 -9.52 28.67 -9.55
N ALA A 88 -10.42 28.90 -8.59
CA ALA A 88 -10.48 30.14 -7.82
C ALA A 88 -9.50 30.17 -6.62
N GLY A 89 -8.69 29.13 -6.43
CA GLY A 89 -7.70 29.05 -5.35
C GLY A 89 -8.30 28.93 -3.94
N ARG A 90 -9.58 28.57 -3.82
CA ARG A 90 -10.24 28.38 -2.52
C ARG A 90 -9.74 27.13 -1.79
N VAL A 91 -9.33 26.10 -2.54
CA VAL A 91 -8.69 24.89 -2.04
C VAL A 91 -7.38 24.63 -2.81
N ALA A 92 -6.32 24.33 -2.07
CA ALA A 92 -5.02 24.05 -2.64
C ALA A 92 -4.26 23.06 -1.76
N GLN A 93 -3.59 22.08 -2.36
CA GLN A 93 -2.74 21.20 -1.56
C GLN A 93 -1.57 21.95 -0.93
N GLN A 94 -1.21 21.55 0.28
CA GLN A 94 -0.08 22.10 1.04
C GLN A 94 0.73 20.93 1.60
N LEU A 95 1.70 20.48 0.83
CA LEU A 95 2.55 19.36 1.23
C LEU A 95 3.63 19.82 2.25
N PRO A 96 4.01 18.91 3.16
CA PRO A 96 3.37 17.63 3.44
C PRO A 96 2.03 17.83 4.16
N GLY A 97 1.14 16.83 4.08
CA GLY A 97 0.02 16.65 5.00
C GLY A 97 -1.35 17.13 4.56
N ILE A 98 -1.50 18.11 3.66
CA ILE A 98 -2.82 18.60 3.21
C ILE A 98 -3.03 18.35 1.73
N ARG A 99 -4.13 17.68 1.41
CA ARG A 99 -4.58 17.41 0.04
C ARG A 99 -6.07 17.63 -0.10
N PHE A 100 -6.50 17.92 -1.33
CA PHE A 100 -7.90 18.04 -1.68
C PHE A 100 -8.24 17.13 -2.85
N PHE A 101 -9.44 16.56 -2.81
CA PHE A 101 -10.01 15.77 -3.90
C PHE A 101 -11.20 16.50 -4.50
N LEU A 102 -11.27 16.48 -5.83
CA LEU A 102 -12.48 16.83 -6.53
C LEU A 102 -13.37 15.59 -6.59
N ASP A 103 -14.59 15.70 -6.08
CA ASP A 103 -15.63 14.68 -6.21
C ASP A 103 -16.45 14.91 -7.48
N PRO A 104 -16.25 14.15 -8.55
CA PRO A 104 -17.03 14.28 -9.77
C PRO A 104 -18.45 13.69 -9.65
N GLY A 105 -18.80 13.17 -8.48
CA GLY A 105 -20.07 12.55 -8.12
C GLY A 105 -19.88 11.14 -7.58
N GLY A 106 -20.18 10.97 -6.28
CA GLY A 106 -20.25 9.67 -5.62
C GLY A 106 -19.18 9.37 -4.58
N LEU A 107 -18.08 10.11 -4.51
CA LEU A 107 -17.08 9.91 -3.44
C LEU A 107 -17.68 10.26 -2.07
N ALA A 108 -18.30 11.44 -1.94
CA ALA A 108 -19.00 11.85 -0.72
C ALA A 108 -20.09 10.86 -0.32
N ASP A 109 -20.84 10.33 -1.28
CA ASP A 109 -21.87 9.32 -1.04
C ASP A 109 -21.34 8.02 -0.43
N LEU A 110 -20.15 7.57 -0.83
CA LEU A 110 -19.53 6.38 -0.25
C LEU A 110 -19.22 6.53 1.24
N PHE A 111 -18.99 7.75 1.68
CA PHE A 111 -18.68 8.08 3.08
C PHE A 111 -19.89 8.56 3.88
N GLY A 112 -21.07 8.62 3.25
CA GLY A 112 -22.28 9.15 3.89
C GLY A 112 -22.20 10.66 4.10
N ALA A 113 -21.64 11.38 3.11
CA ALA A 113 -21.50 12.83 3.05
C ALA A 113 -22.17 13.43 1.80
N GLY A 114 -23.05 12.67 1.11
CA GLY A 114 -23.86 13.14 -0.01
C GLY A 114 -25.02 14.04 0.44
N GLU A 115 -25.83 14.50 -0.51
CA GLU A 115 -26.93 15.45 -0.25
C GLU A 115 -27.89 15.01 0.87
N ALA A 116 -28.08 13.70 1.05
CA ALA A 116 -28.99 13.17 2.06
C ALA A 116 -28.41 13.16 3.48
N ALA A 117 -27.09 13.14 3.63
CA ALA A 117 -26.40 13.03 4.93
C ALA A 117 -25.65 14.32 5.33
N GLY A 118 -25.39 15.19 4.37
CA GLY A 118 -24.76 16.50 4.56
C GLY A 118 -23.24 16.48 4.77
N GLU A 119 -22.67 17.65 4.69
CA GLU A 119 -21.25 17.90 4.92
C GLU A 119 -20.86 17.59 6.38
N HIS A 120 -19.70 16.98 6.57
CA HIS A 120 -19.21 16.61 7.89
C HIS A 120 -17.70 16.35 7.92
N TRP A 121 -17.15 16.23 9.13
CA TRP A 121 -15.80 15.74 9.38
C TRP A 121 -15.81 14.24 9.67
N LEU A 122 -14.76 13.56 9.21
CA LEU A 122 -14.53 12.16 9.53
C LEU A 122 -13.08 11.98 10.01
N LEU A 123 -12.91 11.43 11.19
CA LEU A 123 -11.59 11.00 11.69
C LEU A 123 -11.40 9.52 11.40
N VAL A 124 -10.28 9.18 10.76
CA VAL A 124 -9.93 7.82 10.33
C VAL A 124 -8.63 7.40 11.02
N ASP A 125 -8.58 6.16 11.50
CA ASP A 125 -7.41 5.56 12.13
C ASP A 125 -6.37 5.05 11.11
N PRO A 126 -5.13 4.71 11.55
CA PRO A 126 -4.10 4.17 10.66
C PRO A 126 -4.45 2.87 9.92
N MET A 127 -5.44 2.10 10.40
CA MET A 127 -5.95 0.91 9.72
C MET A 127 -7.12 1.23 8.76
N LEU A 128 -7.34 2.50 8.45
CA LEU A 128 -8.44 2.98 7.60
C LEU A 128 -9.83 2.59 8.14
N ARG A 129 -10.05 2.79 9.44
CA ARG A 129 -11.37 2.65 10.07
C ARG A 129 -11.81 3.99 10.63
N SER A 130 -13.12 4.25 10.58
CA SER A 130 -13.71 5.42 11.23
C SER A 130 -13.43 5.42 12.72
N VAL A 131 -12.91 6.53 13.25
CA VAL A 131 -12.86 6.81 14.70
C VAL A 131 -14.13 7.54 15.13
N GLY A 132 -14.67 8.39 14.25
CA GLY A 132 -15.91 9.11 14.45
C GLY A 132 -16.14 10.17 13.39
N ALA A 133 -17.41 10.50 13.19
CA ALA A 133 -17.85 11.61 12.35
C ALA A 133 -18.32 12.76 13.25
N PHE A 134 -18.13 14.01 12.78
CA PHE A 134 -18.50 15.22 13.51
C PHE A 134 -19.27 16.15 12.58
N PRO A 135 -20.29 16.89 13.08
CA PRO A 135 -20.99 17.90 12.29
C PRO A 135 -20.01 18.93 11.69
N LEU A 136 -20.39 19.56 10.60
CA LEU A 136 -19.55 20.51 9.86
C LEU A 136 -19.05 21.65 10.78
N GLU A 137 -19.91 22.17 11.64
CA GLU A 137 -19.63 23.24 12.60
C GLU A 137 -18.74 22.81 13.78
N ALA A 138 -18.55 21.52 13.98
CA ALA A 138 -17.77 20.96 15.10
C ALA A 138 -16.27 20.77 14.77
N GLY A 139 -15.68 21.62 13.93
CA GLY A 139 -14.29 21.49 13.46
C GLY A 139 -13.26 21.43 14.59
N GLU A 140 -13.36 22.29 15.62
CA GLU A 140 -12.44 22.26 16.77
C GLU A 140 -12.57 20.94 17.56
N THR A 141 -13.78 20.38 17.66
CA THR A 141 -14.00 19.07 18.31
C THR A 141 -13.35 17.95 17.49
N ALA A 142 -13.46 17.97 16.17
CA ALA A 142 -12.82 17.00 15.29
C ALA A 142 -11.28 17.08 15.36
N VAL A 143 -10.73 18.29 15.40
CA VAL A 143 -9.28 18.50 15.59
C VAL A 143 -8.83 18.03 16.98
N ALA A 144 -9.57 18.35 18.04
CA ALA A 144 -9.25 17.87 19.39
C ALA A 144 -9.28 16.34 19.48
N ALA A 145 -10.22 15.69 18.80
CA ALA A 145 -10.28 14.23 18.68
C ALA A 145 -9.05 13.66 17.95
N LEU A 146 -8.60 14.28 16.85
CA LEU A 146 -7.37 13.93 16.17
C LEU A 146 -6.16 14.03 17.10
N VAL A 147 -5.99 15.16 17.80
CA VAL A 147 -4.87 15.37 18.73
C VAL A 147 -4.87 14.30 19.81
N LYS A 148 -6.03 14.01 20.39
CA LYS A 148 -6.18 12.94 21.39
C LYS A 148 -5.83 11.58 20.81
N ALA A 149 -6.31 11.25 19.62
CA ALA A 149 -6.05 9.97 18.95
C ALA A 149 -4.55 9.79 18.69
N VAL A 150 -3.89 10.78 18.12
CA VAL A 150 -2.43 10.76 17.85
C VAL A 150 -1.61 10.59 19.13
N ALA A 151 -2.06 11.15 20.25
CA ALA A 151 -1.33 11.10 21.52
C ALA A 151 -1.54 9.79 22.32
N HIS A 152 -2.69 9.14 22.19
CA HIS A 152 -3.13 8.13 23.16
C HIS A 152 -3.58 6.79 22.56
N MET A 153 -3.79 6.70 21.26
CA MET A 153 -4.24 5.45 20.65
C MET A 153 -3.05 4.55 20.32
N PRO A 154 -2.92 3.38 21.00
CA PRO A 154 -1.89 2.43 20.64
C PRO A 154 -2.20 1.86 19.25
N LEU A 155 -1.21 1.86 18.37
CA LEU A 155 -1.26 1.07 17.14
C LEU A 155 -0.99 -0.39 17.47
N PRO A 156 -1.60 -1.36 16.78
CA PRO A 156 -1.16 -2.73 16.83
C PRO A 156 0.33 -2.78 16.47
N ASP A 157 1.14 -3.43 17.31
CA ASP A 157 2.59 -3.49 17.08
C ASP A 157 3.00 -4.73 16.26
N TRP A 158 2.09 -5.69 16.10
CA TRP A 158 2.33 -6.93 15.40
C TRP A 158 1.46 -7.05 14.15
N ALA A 159 2.11 -7.05 12.98
CA ALA A 159 1.43 -7.38 11.73
C ALA A 159 1.18 -8.90 11.64
N PRO A 160 0.11 -9.36 10.97
CA PRO A 160 -0.19 -10.78 10.77
C PRO A 160 0.74 -11.38 9.70
N VAL A 161 1.99 -11.58 10.04
CA VAL A 161 3.04 -12.12 9.17
C VAL A 161 3.55 -13.46 9.70
N LEU A 162 3.97 -14.34 8.78
CA LEU A 162 4.67 -15.57 9.11
C LEU A 162 6.18 -15.34 8.96
N MET A 163 6.92 -15.50 10.06
CA MET A 163 8.38 -15.53 10.07
C MET A 163 8.85 -16.98 10.02
N ALA A 164 9.52 -17.39 8.95
CA ALA A 164 9.96 -18.77 8.75
C ALA A 164 11.48 -18.82 8.51
N PRO A 165 12.29 -19.31 9.47
CA PRO A 165 13.72 -19.47 9.27
C PRO A 165 14.05 -20.67 8.37
N ASN A 166 15.28 -20.71 7.84
CA ASN A 166 15.87 -21.88 7.16
C ASN A 166 15.07 -22.40 5.94
N ILE A 167 14.53 -21.53 5.13
CA ILE A 167 13.88 -21.90 3.87
C ILE A 167 14.91 -22.23 2.81
N LEU A 168 15.95 -21.40 2.66
CA LEU A 168 17.10 -21.66 1.78
C LEU A 168 18.36 -21.89 2.60
N GLU A 169 19.22 -22.74 2.10
CA GLU A 169 20.57 -22.97 2.65
C GLU A 169 21.45 -21.74 2.42
N PRO A 170 22.42 -21.41 3.33
CA PRO A 170 23.35 -20.30 3.13
C PRO A 170 24.10 -20.36 1.79
N SER A 171 24.55 -21.52 1.37
CA SER A 171 25.25 -21.71 0.09
C SER A 171 24.37 -21.39 -1.13
N LEU A 172 23.07 -21.68 -1.05
CA LEU A 172 22.12 -21.29 -2.12
C LEU A 172 21.91 -19.76 -2.10
N CYS A 173 21.83 -19.13 -0.94
CA CYS A 173 21.76 -17.68 -0.82
C CYS A 173 22.99 -17.00 -1.45
N GLU A 174 24.17 -17.46 -1.16
CA GLU A 174 25.43 -16.97 -1.74
C GLU A 174 25.45 -17.13 -3.28
N ARG A 175 25.03 -18.28 -3.79
CA ARG A 175 24.90 -18.53 -5.23
C ARG A 175 23.95 -17.54 -5.92
N LEU A 176 22.82 -17.22 -5.30
CA LEU A 176 21.87 -16.27 -5.85
C LEU A 176 22.41 -14.83 -5.83
N ILE A 177 23.11 -14.44 -4.79
CA ILE A 177 23.78 -13.14 -4.70
C ILE A 177 24.85 -13.02 -5.77
N GLU A 178 25.67 -14.04 -5.92
CA GLU A 178 26.77 -14.06 -6.91
C GLU A 178 26.20 -14.01 -8.35
N HIS A 179 25.14 -14.75 -8.64
CA HIS A 179 24.42 -14.63 -9.91
C HIS A 179 23.98 -13.18 -10.20
N HIS A 180 23.40 -12.49 -9.20
CA HIS A 180 23.01 -11.10 -9.36
C HIS A 180 24.20 -10.17 -9.57
N ARG A 181 25.32 -10.39 -8.84
CA ARG A 181 26.54 -9.56 -8.97
C ARG A 181 27.21 -9.69 -10.33
N GLN A 182 27.29 -10.90 -10.85
CA GLN A 182 27.93 -11.18 -12.14
C GLN A 182 27.13 -10.67 -13.34
N THR A 183 25.81 -10.75 -13.25
CA THR A 183 24.93 -10.40 -14.39
C THR A 183 24.40 -8.97 -14.29
N GLY A 184 24.53 -8.32 -13.13
CA GLY A 184 23.86 -7.06 -12.81
C GLY A 184 22.33 -7.21 -12.74
N GLY A 185 21.63 -6.25 -12.20
CA GLY A 185 20.18 -6.22 -12.21
C GLY A 185 19.70 -5.06 -13.09
N GLU A 186 18.47 -5.15 -13.57
CA GLU A 186 17.79 -4.07 -14.25
C GLU A 186 17.01 -3.20 -13.24
N PRO A 187 16.81 -1.88 -13.50
CA PRO A 187 15.93 -1.07 -12.69
C PRO A 187 14.56 -1.71 -12.55
N SER A 188 14.09 -1.85 -11.32
CA SER A 188 12.85 -2.57 -11.02
C SER A 188 11.65 -1.64 -11.03
N GLY A 189 10.72 -1.84 -11.96
CA GLY A 189 9.43 -1.17 -11.98
C GLY A 189 8.41 -1.77 -10.99
N PHE A 190 7.23 -1.19 -10.97
CA PHE A 190 6.04 -1.66 -10.24
C PHE A 190 4.81 -1.54 -11.13
N MET A 191 3.78 -2.33 -10.79
CA MET A 191 2.55 -2.35 -11.57
C MET A 191 1.63 -1.21 -11.16
N ARG A 192 1.09 -0.50 -12.16
CA ARG A 192 0.10 0.56 -11.99
C ARG A 192 -1.04 0.36 -12.98
N GLU A 193 -2.24 0.77 -12.59
CA GLU A 193 -3.37 0.81 -13.50
C GLU A 193 -3.43 2.18 -14.18
N VAL A 194 -3.36 2.18 -15.52
CA VAL A 194 -3.51 3.36 -16.38
C VAL A 194 -4.56 3.03 -17.44
N ASP A 195 -5.60 3.83 -17.57
CA ASP A 195 -6.70 3.66 -18.52
C ASP A 195 -7.29 2.24 -18.53
N GLY A 196 -7.48 1.65 -17.34
CA GLY A 196 -8.03 0.30 -17.18
C GLY A 196 -7.07 -0.84 -17.57
N LYS A 197 -5.80 -0.54 -17.83
CA LYS A 197 -4.74 -1.50 -18.13
C LYS A 197 -3.69 -1.51 -17.02
N THR A 198 -3.19 -2.70 -16.69
CA THR A 198 -2.02 -2.86 -15.82
C THR A 198 -0.75 -2.67 -16.65
N VAL A 199 0.03 -1.67 -16.32
CA VAL A 199 1.31 -1.35 -16.98
C VAL A 199 2.47 -1.38 -16.00
N LEU A 200 3.68 -1.64 -16.51
CA LEU A 200 4.91 -1.53 -15.74
C LEU A 200 5.39 -0.07 -15.76
N VAL A 201 5.60 0.52 -14.58
CA VAL A 201 6.09 1.89 -14.41
C VAL A 201 7.38 1.88 -13.62
N THR A 202 8.34 2.73 -13.99
CA THR A 202 9.55 3.00 -13.21
C THR A 202 9.48 4.40 -12.62
N ASP A 203 9.72 4.51 -11.32
CA ASP A 203 9.77 5.79 -10.58
C ASP A 203 10.72 5.61 -9.39
N ASP A 204 11.90 6.17 -9.48
CA ASP A 204 12.96 6.03 -8.48
C ASP A 204 12.60 6.68 -7.13
N HIS A 205 11.65 7.65 -7.12
CA HIS A 205 11.12 8.20 -5.87
C HIS A 205 10.21 7.23 -5.13
N HIS A 206 9.57 6.30 -5.87
CA HIS A 206 8.68 5.30 -5.28
C HIS A 206 9.42 4.01 -4.97
N LYS A 207 10.32 3.57 -5.87
CA LYS A 207 11.05 2.31 -5.74
C LYS A 207 12.45 2.41 -6.34
N MET A 208 13.44 2.16 -5.51
CA MET A 208 14.82 2.06 -5.92
C MET A 208 15.34 0.65 -5.60
N ARG A 209 15.31 -0.23 -6.59
CA ARG A 209 15.75 -1.62 -6.54
C ARG A 209 16.22 -2.07 -7.91
N ARG A 210 17.16 -2.98 -7.95
CA ARG A 210 17.59 -3.65 -9.18
C ARG A 210 17.21 -5.12 -9.11
N ASP A 211 16.47 -5.59 -10.12
CA ASP A 211 15.99 -6.98 -10.18
C ASP A 211 16.79 -7.79 -11.19
N ARG A 212 17.11 -9.02 -10.83
CA ARG A 212 17.65 -10.02 -11.76
C ARG A 212 16.78 -11.25 -11.76
N GLU A 213 16.25 -11.58 -12.93
CA GLU A 213 15.50 -12.82 -13.14
C GLU A 213 16.45 -14.03 -13.16
N ILE A 214 16.00 -15.12 -12.56
CA ILE A 214 16.70 -16.41 -12.55
C ILE A 214 16.11 -17.22 -13.72
N ALA A 215 16.86 -17.33 -14.81
CA ALA A 215 16.47 -18.07 -16.01
C ALA A 215 16.96 -19.54 -16.00
N ASP A 216 17.87 -19.90 -15.09
CA ASP A 216 18.38 -21.27 -14.96
C ASP A 216 17.29 -22.19 -14.37
N GLU A 217 16.72 -23.04 -15.20
CA GLU A 217 15.65 -23.98 -14.82
C GLU A 217 16.06 -24.92 -13.67
N THR A 218 17.33 -25.27 -13.55
CA THR A 218 17.84 -26.11 -12.45
C THR A 218 17.76 -25.34 -11.13
N VAL A 219 18.13 -24.07 -11.13
CA VAL A 219 18.01 -23.19 -9.96
C VAL A 219 16.54 -22.95 -9.64
N CYS A 220 15.70 -22.70 -10.64
CA CYS A 220 14.26 -22.53 -10.45
C CYS A 220 13.62 -23.77 -9.83
N ALA A 221 13.96 -24.97 -10.33
CA ALA A 221 13.47 -26.23 -9.78
C ALA A 221 13.94 -26.43 -8.32
N LEU A 222 15.20 -26.11 -8.01
CA LEU A 222 15.74 -26.20 -6.67
C LEU A 222 15.01 -25.24 -5.70
N LEU A 223 14.79 -23.99 -6.09
CA LEU A 223 14.05 -22.99 -5.30
C LEU A 223 12.61 -23.45 -5.05
N ARG A 224 11.94 -23.93 -6.09
CA ARG A 224 10.58 -24.48 -5.99
C ARG A 224 10.54 -25.65 -5.00
N ALA A 225 11.47 -26.60 -5.10
CA ALA A 225 11.53 -27.74 -4.20
C ALA A 225 11.70 -27.32 -2.73
N ARG A 226 12.53 -26.29 -2.44
CA ARG A 226 12.72 -25.77 -1.09
C ARG A 226 11.46 -25.09 -0.56
N ILE A 227 10.82 -24.27 -1.37
CA ILE A 227 9.58 -23.56 -1.00
C ILE A 227 8.45 -24.57 -0.76
N VAL A 228 8.24 -25.54 -1.66
CA VAL A 228 7.20 -26.57 -1.50
C VAL A 228 7.44 -27.42 -0.26
N ALA A 229 8.67 -27.82 0.00
CA ALA A 229 8.96 -28.69 1.13
C ALA A 229 8.96 -27.98 2.48
N ARG A 230 9.38 -26.71 2.54
CA ARG A 230 9.67 -26.02 3.82
C ARG A 230 8.72 -24.88 4.11
N LEU A 231 8.29 -24.10 3.10
CA LEU A 231 7.48 -22.90 3.30
C LEU A 231 5.98 -23.16 3.13
N VAL A 232 5.56 -23.86 2.08
CA VAL A 232 4.13 -24.10 1.79
C VAL A 232 3.40 -24.77 2.97
N PRO A 233 3.97 -25.80 3.66
CA PRO A 233 3.32 -26.40 4.83
C PRO A 233 3.14 -25.40 5.98
N MET A 234 4.08 -24.46 6.15
CA MET A 234 3.98 -23.43 7.18
C MET A 234 2.92 -22.38 6.83
N VAL A 235 2.82 -21.99 5.55
CA VAL A 235 1.76 -21.11 5.05
C VAL A 235 0.38 -21.74 5.25
N LYS A 236 0.23 -23.04 4.93
CA LYS A 236 -1.02 -23.79 5.16
C LYS A 236 -1.39 -23.79 6.65
N ARG A 237 -0.42 -24.02 7.53
CA ARG A 237 -0.67 -24.02 8.99
C ARG A 237 -1.04 -22.65 9.53
N ALA A 238 -0.33 -21.59 9.09
CA ALA A 238 -0.52 -20.25 9.63
C ALA A 238 -1.79 -19.57 9.10
N PHE A 239 -2.12 -19.80 7.83
CA PHE A 239 -3.16 -19.04 7.10
C PHE A 239 -4.29 -19.91 6.53
N GLN A 240 -4.25 -21.24 6.73
CA GLN A 240 -5.20 -22.19 6.13
C GLN A 240 -5.28 -22.07 4.60
N PHE A 241 -4.16 -21.76 3.95
CA PHE A 241 -4.07 -21.50 2.53
C PHE A 241 -3.15 -22.51 1.84
N GLU A 242 -3.64 -23.17 0.77
CA GLU A 242 -2.88 -24.12 -0.04
C GLU A 242 -2.28 -23.39 -1.26
N ALA A 243 -1.04 -22.98 -1.13
CA ALA A 243 -0.29 -22.41 -2.25
C ALA A 243 0.12 -23.54 -3.22
N SER A 244 -0.41 -23.52 -4.44
CA SER A 244 -0.07 -24.48 -5.49
C SER A 244 0.75 -23.87 -6.63
N ARG A 245 0.81 -22.55 -6.70
CA ARG A 245 1.49 -21.79 -7.75
C ARG A 245 2.45 -20.76 -7.15
N MET A 246 3.51 -20.49 -7.88
CA MET A 246 4.50 -19.45 -7.56
C MET A 246 4.89 -18.70 -8.83
N GLU A 247 5.06 -17.38 -8.70
CA GLU A 247 5.60 -16.53 -9.78
C GLU A 247 6.78 -15.71 -9.30
N ARG A 248 7.55 -15.15 -10.24
CA ARG A 248 8.69 -14.27 -10.05
C ARG A 248 9.90 -14.96 -9.38
N TYR A 249 10.71 -15.57 -10.21
CA TYR A 249 12.03 -16.05 -9.81
C TYR A 249 13.05 -14.90 -9.92
N ILE A 250 13.00 -13.96 -8.97
CA ILE A 250 13.75 -12.70 -9.04
C ILE A 250 14.59 -12.52 -7.77
N VAL A 251 15.86 -12.20 -7.96
CA VAL A 251 16.71 -11.63 -6.91
C VAL A 251 16.68 -10.12 -7.03
N GLY A 252 16.19 -9.44 -5.99
CA GLY A 252 16.19 -7.98 -5.87
C GLY A 252 17.36 -7.51 -5.02
N ALA A 253 18.06 -6.47 -5.48
CA ALA A 253 19.14 -5.80 -4.76
C ALA A 253 18.72 -4.36 -4.42
N TYR A 254 18.82 -4.00 -3.15
CA TYR A 254 18.56 -2.65 -2.62
C TYR A 254 19.91 -2.06 -2.13
N PRO A 255 20.53 -1.14 -2.87
CA PRO A 255 21.80 -0.55 -2.49
C PRO A 255 21.66 0.47 -1.36
N ALA A 256 22.74 0.65 -0.57
CA ALA A 256 22.80 1.69 0.47
C ALA A 256 22.58 3.10 -0.10
N GLY A 257 21.92 3.95 0.69
CA GLY A 257 21.66 5.35 0.38
C GLY A 257 20.49 5.59 -0.60
N ALA A 258 20.04 4.55 -1.33
CA ALA A 258 18.98 4.68 -2.32
C ALA A 258 17.96 3.56 -2.24
N GLY A 259 18.34 2.32 -1.90
CA GLY A 259 17.48 1.14 -1.95
C GLY A 259 16.29 1.25 -1.02
N HIS A 260 15.08 1.28 -1.60
CA HIS A 260 13.81 1.32 -0.87
C HIS A 260 12.65 0.89 -1.77
N PHE A 261 11.49 0.64 -1.16
CA PHE A 261 10.21 0.56 -1.85
C PHE A 261 9.15 1.15 -0.93
N ARG A 262 8.57 2.29 -1.31
CA ARG A 262 7.58 3.03 -0.49
C ARG A 262 6.33 2.22 -0.23
N PRO A 263 5.50 2.61 0.74
CA PRO A 263 4.27 1.89 1.08
C PRO A 263 3.40 1.60 -0.13
N HIS A 264 3.07 0.32 -0.33
CA HIS A 264 2.25 -0.19 -1.43
C HIS A 264 1.58 -1.52 -1.06
N ARG A 265 0.65 -1.94 -1.89
CA ARG A 265 0.03 -3.28 -1.88
C ARG A 265 0.36 -3.98 -3.19
N ASP A 266 0.55 -5.29 -3.18
CA ASP A 266 1.05 -6.02 -4.34
C ASP A 266 -0.04 -6.47 -5.33
N ASN A 267 -1.33 -6.33 -4.97
CA ASN A 267 -2.47 -6.90 -5.71
C ASN A 267 -3.53 -5.87 -6.11
N THR A 268 -3.17 -4.59 -6.25
CA THR A 268 -4.13 -3.49 -6.47
C THR A 268 -4.51 -3.23 -7.93
N THR A 269 -3.88 -3.92 -8.88
CA THR A 269 -4.24 -3.83 -10.31
C THR A 269 -4.87 -5.14 -10.78
N ARG A 270 -5.62 -5.12 -11.88
CA ARG A 270 -6.20 -6.34 -12.45
C ARG A 270 -5.14 -7.38 -12.79
N GLY A 271 -4.01 -6.96 -13.35
CA GLY A 271 -2.91 -7.85 -13.69
C GLY A 271 -2.18 -8.46 -12.48
N THR A 272 -2.38 -7.93 -11.28
CA THR A 272 -1.76 -8.42 -10.03
C THR A 272 -2.77 -8.99 -9.03
N ALA A 273 -4.08 -8.90 -9.31
CA ALA A 273 -5.15 -9.30 -8.40
C ALA A 273 -5.11 -10.79 -7.96
N HIS A 274 -4.44 -11.63 -8.72
CA HIS A 274 -4.23 -13.05 -8.43
C HIS A 274 -3.23 -13.30 -7.30
N ARG A 275 -2.35 -12.34 -6.94
CA ARG A 275 -1.34 -12.50 -5.89
C ARG A 275 -2.01 -12.61 -4.54
N ARG A 276 -1.72 -13.69 -3.80
CA ARG A 276 -2.28 -13.94 -2.47
C ARG A 276 -1.29 -13.63 -1.36
N PHE A 277 -0.10 -14.21 -1.45
CA PHE A 277 0.95 -14.01 -0.47
C PHE A 277 2.24 -13.52 -1.12
N ALA A 278 2.82 -12.46 -0.57
CA ALA A 278 4.16 -12.03 -0.87
C ALA A 278 5.15 -12.79 0.03
N VAL A 279 6.26 -13.18 -0.54
CA VAL A 279 7.36 -13.83 0.17
C VAL A 279 8.62 -13.01 -0.01
N THR A 280 9.28 -12.69 1.09
CA THR A 280 10.60 -12.08 1.09
C THR A 280 11.57 -13.02 1.78
N ILE A 281 12.48 -13.64 1.03
CA ILE A 281 13.58 -14.45 1.60
C ILE A 281 14.84 -13.60 1.60
N ASN A 282 15.35 -13.27 2.79
CA ASN A 282 16.59 -12.52 2.91
C ASN A 282 17.80 -13.41 2.56
N LEU A 283 18.64 -12.95 1.65
CA LEU A 283 19.82 -13.72 1.22
C LEU A 283 21.09 -13.38 2.03
N ASN A 284 21.12 -12.21 2.70
CA ASN A 284 22.28 -11.73 3.46
C ASN A 284 21.89 -10.82 4.64
N ALA A 285 21.02 -11.28 5.52
CA ALA A 285 20.41 -10.46 6.58
C ALA A 285 21.41 -9.77 7.54
N GLY A 286 22.64 -10.29 7.67
CA GLY A 286 23.70 -9.73 8.51
C GLY A 286 24.56 -8.65 7.87
N ASP A 287 24.47 -8.44 6.54
CA ASP A 287 25.42 -7.64 5.77
C ASP A 287 24.92 -6.22 5.45
N TYR A 288 23.74 -5.86 5.91
CA TYR A 288 23.14 -4.55 5.64
C TYR A 288 22.41 -3.98 6.86
N GLU A 289 22.22 -2.66 6.87
CA GLU A 289 21.42 -1.93 7.84
C GLU A 289 20.24 -1.22 7.14
N GLY A 290 19.12 -1.05 7.84
CA GLY A 290 17.87 -0.61 7.23
C GLY A 290 17.30 -1.68 6.30
N GLY A 291 16.48 -1.30 5.33
CA GLY A 291 15.94 -2.22 4.35
C GLY A 291 14.95 -3.26 4.88
N ASP A 292 14.44 -3.12 6.08
CA ASP A 292 13.49 -4.04 6.67
C ASP A 292 12.09 -3.88 6.08
N LEU A 293 11.27 -4.91 6.16
CA LEU A 293 9.85 -4.78 5.91
C LEU A 293 9.20 -4.01 7.07
N ARG A 294 8.30 -3.09 6.75
CA ARG A 294 7.40 -2.43 7.69
C ARG A 294 5.98 -2.47 7.16
N PHE A 295 5.02 -2.59 8.07
CA PHE A 295 3.59 -2.58 7.79
C PHE A 295 2.97 -1.38 8.50
N PRO A 296 2.83 -0.23 7.82
CA PRO A 296 2.45 1.04 8.46
C PRO A 296 1.12 0.99 9.21
N GLU A 297 0.17 0.19 8.72
CA GLU A 297 -1.13 -0.03 9.38
C GLU A 297 -1.00 -0.60 10.80
N TYR A 298 0.12 -1.29 11.09
CA TYR A 298 0.38 -1.98 12.35
C TYR A 298 1.44 -1.30 13.23
N GLY A 299 1.95 -0.14 12.81
CA GLY A 299 2.88 0.65 13.61
C GLY A 299 4.31 0.72 13.05
N ALA A 300 5.25 0.99 13.96
CA ALA A 300 6.64 1.26 13.60
C ALA A 300 7.54 0.01 13.54
N ARG A 301 7.05 -1.15 14.00
CA ARG A 301 7.82 -2.38 14.02
C ARG A 301 8.31 -2.78 12.63
N THR A 302 9.56 -3.23 12.55
CA THR A 302 10.15 -3.77 11.34
C THR A 302 10.37 -5.28 11.44
N TYR A 303 10.44 -5.94 10.28
CA TYR A 303 10.50 -7.40 10.17
C TYR A 303 11.67 -7.79 9.27
N ARG A 304 12.60 -8.56 9.82
CA ARG A 304 13.76 -9.12 9.11
C ARG A 304 13.91 -10.60 9.50
N ALA A 305 13.66 -11.51 8.57
CA ALA A 305 14.02 -12.90 8.75
C ALA A 305 15.55 -13.06 8.66
N PRO A 306 16.16 -14.06 9.34
CA PRO A 306 17.58 -14.37 9.18
C PRO A 306 17.92 -14.76 7.74
N THR A 307 19.21 -14.83 7.40
CA THR A 307 19.66 -15.29 6.08
C THR A 307 19.08 -16.67 5.75
N GLY A 308 18.52 -16.80 4.54
CA GLY A 308 17.77 -17.97 4.09
C GLY A 308 16.36 -18.11 4.68
N GLY A 309 15.95 -17.22 5.59
CA GLY A 309 14.62 -17.18 6.17
C GLY A 309 13.66 -16.28 5.38
N ALA A 310 12.36 -16.53 5.54
CA ALA A 310 11.27 -15.85 4.85
C ALA A 310 10.41 -15.01 5.81
N VAL A 311 9.93 -13.88 5.31
CA VAL A 311 8.73 -13.19 5.81
C VAL A 311 7.63 -13.38 4.78
N VAL A 312 6.48 -13.92 5.22
CA VAL A 312 5.31 -14.16 4.35
C VAL A 312 4.14 -13.36 4.87
N PHE A 313 3.46 -12.64 3.99
CA PHE A 313 2.31 -11.80 4.33
C PHE A 313 1.33 -11.70 3.16
N SER A 314 0.09 -11.29 3.46
CA SER A 314 -0.93 -11.07 2.44
C SER A 314 -0.55 -9.91 1.51
N CYS A 315 -0.68 -10.11 0.20
CA CYS A 315 -0.45 -9.07 -0.81
C CYS A 315 -1.39 -7.86 -0.66
N SER A 316 -2.48 -7.99 0.09
CA SER A 316 -3.42 -6.91 0.39
C SER A 316 -2.97 -6.01 1.55
N MET A 317 -1.92 -6.36 2.29
CA MET A 317 -1.38 -5.52 3.37
C MET A 317 -0.53 -4.38 2.81
N LEU A 318 -0.74 -3.17 3.34
CA LEU A 318 0.17 -2.07 3.06
C LEU A 318 1.53 -2.36 3.68
N HIS A 319 2.57 -2.37 2.85
CA HIS A 319 3.92 -2.66 3.30
C HIS A 319 4.96 -1.85 2.52
N GLU A 320 6.13 -1.73 3.10
CA GLU A 320 7.28 -1.09 2.46
C GLU A 320 8.57 -1.83 2.78
N ALA A 321 9.59 -1.63 1.94
CA ALA A 321 10.98 -1.87 2.30
C ALA A 321 11.58 -0.52 2.72
N THR A 322 11.96 -0.40 4.00
CA THR A 322 12.57 0.83 4.52
C THR A 322 13.90 1.12 3.80
N PRO A 323 14.38 2.37 3.79
CA PRO A 323 15.67 2.68 3.15
C PRO A 323 16.82 1.85 3.71
N VAL A 324 17.65 1.32 2.81
CA VAL A 324 18.91 0.68 3.18
C VAL A 324 19.94 1.77 3.48
N THR A 325 20.50 1.77 4.69
CA THR A 325 21.43 2.79 5.17
C THR A 325 22.91 2.38 5.02
N ARG A 326 23.18 1.07 5.06
CA ARG A 326 24.54 0.50 4.87
C ARG A 326 24.48 -0.83 4.13
N GLY A 327 25.47 -1.13 3.32
CA GLY A 327 25.58 -2.39 2.57
C GLY A 327 24.58 -2.47 1.40
N THR A 328 24.30 -3.68 0.95
CA THR A 328 23.29 -3.98 -0.07
C THR A 328 22.43 -5.13 0.42
N ARG A 329 21.13 -4.91 0.50
CA ARG A 329 20.18 -5.97 0.80
C ARG A 329 19.87 -6.77 -0.45
N TYR A 330 20.09 -8.09 -0.40
CA TYR A 330 19.65 -9.03 -1.41
C TYR A 330 18.47 -9.86 -0.90
N ALA A 331 17.44 -10.03 -1.73
CA ALA A 331 16.28 -10.83 -1.37
C ALA A 331 15.72 -11.57 -2.60
N PHE A 332 15.28 -12.82 -2.39
CA PHE A 332 14.45 -13.56 -3.34
C PHE A 332 12.99 -13.29 -3.07
N LEU A 333 12.22 -12.89 -4.10
CA LEU A 333 10.92 -12.20 -3.95
C LEU A 333 9.78 -12.83 -4.77
N PRO A 334 9.40 -14.09 -4.51
CA PRO A 334 8.27 -14.71 -5.19
C PRO A 334 6.92 -14.32 -4.59
N PHE A 335 5.86 -14.53 -5.38
CA PHE A 335 4.46 -14.53 -4.91
C PHE A 335 3.90 -15.94 -4.94
N LEU A 336 3.07 -16.27 -3.93
CA LEU A 336 2.35 -17.52 -3.84
C LEU A 336 0.86 -17.28 -4.08
N TYR A 337 0.23 -18.22 -4.81
CA TYR A 337 -1.19 -18.22 -5.09
C TYR A 337 -1.71 -19.63 -5.35
N ASP A 338 -3.02 -19.81 -5.53
CA ASP A 338 -3.70 -21.06 -5.74
C ASP A 338 -4.23 -21.19 -7.18
N GLU A 339 -4.87 -22.33 -7.49
CA GLU A 339 -5.45 -22.59 -8.81
C GLU A 339 -6.60 -21.64 -9.15
N ALA A 340 -7.39 -21.19 -8.16
CA ALA A 340 -8.45 -20.23 -8.39
C ALA A 340 -7.87 -18.86 -8.82
N ALA A 341 -6.79 -18.45 -8.17
CA ALA A 341 -6.06 -17.25 -8.52
C ALA A 341 -5.34 -17.36 -9.87
N ALA A 342 -4.87 -18.57 -10.25
CA ALA A 342 -4.29 -18.79 -11.57
C ALA A 342 -5.32 -18.57 -12.68
N ARG A 343 -6.55 -19.05 -12.51
CA ARG A 343 -7.66 -18.76 -13.44
C ARG A 343 -7.98 -17.27 -13.50
N GLN A 344 -8.10 -16.60 -12.34
CA GLN A 344 -8.29 -15.15 -12.27
C GLN A 344 -7.19 -14.38 -13.02
N ARG A 345 -5.94 -14.85 -12.93
CA ARG A 345 -4.80 -14.25 -13.64
C ARG A 345 -4.98 -14.35 -15.16
N GLU A 346 -5.40 -15.49 -15.66
CA GLU A 346 -5.67 -15.71 -17.09
C GLU A 346 -6.85 -14.88 -17.57
N GLU A 347 -7.95 -14.84 -16.82
CA GLU A 347 -9.12 -14.02 -17.09
C GLU A 347 -8.78 -12.53 -17.18
N ASN A 348 -7.77 -12.07 -16.44
CA ASN A 348 -7.31 -10.68 -16.44
C ASN A 348 -6.33 -10.34 -17.58
N ASN A 349 -5.93 -11.27 -18.43
CA ASN A 349 -5.06 -10.99 -19.59
C ASN A 349 -5.54 -9.82 -20.48
N PRO A 350 -6.85 -9.65 -20.76
CA PRO A 350 -7.33 -8.51 -21.55
C PRO A 350 -7.03 -7.14 -20.93
N HIS A 351 -6.71 -7.10 -19.62
CA HIS A 351 -6.40 -5.88 -18.88
C HIS A 351 -4.90 -5.62 -18.71
N LEU A 352 -4.05 -6.37 -19.40
CA LEU A 352 -2.62 -6.15 -19.42
C LEU A 352 -2.26 -5.13 -20.50
N GLY A 353 -1.34 -4.23 -20.17
CA GLY A 353 -0.77 -3.23 -21.06
C GLY A 353 0.72 -3.49 -21.33
N ASP A 354 1.42 -2.47 -21.78
CA ASP A 354 2.82 -2.55 -22.17
C ASP A 354 3.72 -3.04 -21.03
N GLY A 355 4.67 -3.91 -21.38
CA GLY A 355 5.64 -4.49 -20.45
C GLY A 355 5.11 -5.61 -19.55
N VAL A 356 3.86 -6.06 -19.74
CA VAL A 356 3.26 -7.14 -18.95
C VAL A 356 2.85 -8.29 -19.87
N GLY A 357 3.51 -9.45 -19.71
CA GLY A 357 3.24 -10.65 -20.50
C GLY A 357 1.93 -11.34 -20.12
N ALA A 358 1.22 -11.87 -21.12
CA ALA A 358 0.03 -12.70 -20.91
C ALA A 358 0.37 -14.02 -20.18
N TYR A 359 -0.57 -14.52 -19.39
CA TYR A 359 -0.44 -15.74 -18.63
C TYR A 359 -1.42 -16.82 -19.12
N LYS A 360 -1.03 -18.08 -18.98
CA LYS A 360 -1.86 -19.24 -19.27
C LYS A 360 -1.86 -20.16 -18.06
N ALA A 361 -3.05 -20.50 -17.56
CA ALA A 361 -3.17 -21.26 -16.31
C ALA A 361 -2.71 -22.73 -16.44
N GLY A 362 -2.73 -23.32 -17.63
CA GLY A 362 -2.25 -24.68 -17.93
C GLY A 362 -3.19 -25.77 -17.46
#